data_163beaf97de49dd54a5ae076dbc8543a
#
_entry.id   163beaf97de49dd54a5ae076dbc8543a
#
_cell.length_a   1.000
_cell.length_b   1.000
_cell.length_c   1.000
_cell.angle_alpha   90.00
_cell.angle_beta   90.00
_cell.angle_gamma   90.00
#
_symmetry.space_group_name_H-M   'P 1'
#
loop_
_entity.id
_entity.type
_entity.pdbx_description
1 polymer ?
#
loop_
_entity_poly.entity_id
_entity_poly.type
_entity_poly.pdbx_seq_one_letter_code
_entity_poly.pdbx_strand_id
1 'polypeptide(L)'
;QVEHSVTEECTGVDLVRDMILVASGSPLPYKQEDIEFRGAAIECRIYAEDPENNFMPSPGIIKVREAPEGRNVRLDSAAYAGFEVSLHYDPMIAKLCAWGRNRESAISNMVRALREYKILGIKTTIPFHQRVLHNETFLSGNYDTTFIDTKFDKEDLKRRQNNDPLVAVIAAAIKHFEQEKEAAARATTVPLVGESLWKYYGKLQMTANNY
;
A
#
# COMPACT_ATOMS: atom_id res chain seq x y z
N GLN A 1 -5.24 -4.33 -21.47
CA GLN A 1 -3.84 -4.22 -21.06
C GLN A 1 -3.75 -3.69 -19.63
N VAL A 2 -2.81 -4.16 -18.83
CA VAL A 2 -2.64 -3.74 -17.43
C VAL A 2 -2.22 -2.27 -17.35
N GLU A 3 -1.40 -1.82 -18.29
CA GLU A 3 -0.82 -0.48 -18.39
C GLU A 3 -1.80 0.65 -18.78
N HIS A 4 -3.09 0.36 -19.01
CA HIS A 4 -4.09 1.37 -19.38
C HIS A 4 -4.16 2.53 -18.37
N SER A 5 -4.00 2.26 -17.07
CA SER A 5 -4.11 3.25 -16.02
C SER A 5 -3.14 4.43 -16.17
N VAL A 6 -1.90 4.20 -16.60
CA VAL A 6 -0.92 5.26 -16.86
C VAL A 6 -1.37 6.17 -18.01
N THR A 7 -1.90 5.56 -19.07
CA THR A 7 -2.44 6.31 -20.22
C THR A 7 -3.65 7.13 -19.81
N GLU A 8 -4.58 6.57 -19.06
CA GLU A 8 -5.77 7.26 -18.56
C GLU A 8 -5.41 8.46 -17.68
N GLU A 9 -4.45 8.30 -16.76
CA GLU A 9 -3.99 9.39 -15.88
C GLU A 9 -3.30 10.53 -16.66
N CYS A 10 -2.61 10.23 -17.75
CA CYS A 10 -1.92 11.23 -18.56
C CYS A 10 -2.79 11.88 -19.62
N THR A 11 -3.83 11.22 -20.12
CA THR A 11 -4.66 11.71 -21.22
C THR A 11 -6.05 12.14 -20.80
N GLY A 12 -6.54 11.60 -19.67
CA GLY A 12 -7.93 11.78 -19.24
C GLY A 12 -8.94 10.94 -20.04
N VAL A 13 -8.46 10.02 -20.90
CA VAL A 13 -9.31 9.08 -21.65
C VAL A 13 -9.69 7.90 -20.76
N ASP A 14 -10.93 7.49 -20.77
CA ASP A 14 -11.42 6.26 -20.10
C ASP A 14 -11.38 5.09 -21.09
N LEU A 15 -10.22 4.42 -21.17
CA LEU A 15 -9.97 3.36 -22.14
C LEU A 15 -10.90 2.16 -21.94
N VAL A 16 -11.21 1.80 -20.69
CA VAL A 16 -12.09 0.65 -20.40
C VAL A 16 -13.52 0.92 -20.88
N ARG A 17 -14.04 2.11 -20.59
CA ARG A 17 -15.35 2.55 -21.08
C ARG A 17 -15.39 2.57 -22.61
N ASP A 18 -14.37 3.12 -23.24
CA ASP A 18 -14.32 3.26 -24.69
C ASP A 18 -14.19 1.90 -25.39
N MET A 19 -13.45 0.95 -24.81
CA MET A 19 -13.43 -0.44 -25.27
C MET A 19 -14.84 -1.05 -25.28
N ILE A 20 -15.63 -0.84 -24.24
CA ILE A 20 -17.01 -1.34 -24.15
C ILE A 20 -17.89 -0.68 -25.22
N LEU A 21 -17.76 0.62 -25.39
CA LEU A 21 -18.51 1.36 -26.42
C LEU A 21 -18.19 0.88 -27.84
N VAL A 22 -16.89 0.71 -28.14
CA VAL A 22 -16.48 0.19 -29.45
C VAL A 22 -16.97 -1.24 -29.68
N ALA A 23 -16.91 -2.08 -28.65
CA ALA A 23 -17.44 -3.44 -28.73
C ALA A 23 -18.97 -3.47 -28.93
N SER A 24 -19.69 -2.44 -28.49
CA SER A 24 -21.14 -2.28 -28.75
C SER A 24 -21.45 -1.70 -30.14
N GLY A 25 -20.44 -1.41 -30.97
CA GLY A 25 -20.59 -0.85 -32.31
C GLY A 25 -20.54 0.68 -32.39
N SER A 26 -20.24 1.36 -31.27
CA SER A 26 -20.10 2.82 -31.28
C SER A 26 -18.72 3.23 -31.79
N PRO A 27 -18.58 4.34 -32.55
CA PRO A 27 -17.29 4.89 -32.90
C PRO A 27 -16.62 5.49 -31.65
N LEU A 28 -15.30 5.69 -31.70
CA LEU A 28 -14.58 6.45 -30.67
C LEU A 28 -15.13 7.90 -30.60
N PRO A 29 -15.32 8.46 -29.40
CA PRO A 29 -15.90 9.79 -29.23
C PRO A 29 -14.91 10.95 -29.49
N TYR A 30 -13.66 10.65 -29.86
CA TYR A 30 -12.58 11.60 -30.12
C TYR A 30 -11.70 11.10 -31.27
N LYS A 31 -10.88 12.00 -31.80
CA LYS A 31 -9.86 11.72 -32.79
C LYS A 31 -8.47 11.70 -32.17
N GLN A 32 -7.45 11.28 -32.91
CA GLN A 32 -6.07 11.25 -32.45
C GLN A 32 -5.54 12.64 -32.07
N GLU A 33 -5.93 13.68 -32.79
CA GLU A 33 -5.55 15.07 -32.53
C GLU A 33 -6.14 15.65 -31.24
N ASP A 34 -7.19 15.04 -30.70
CA ASP A 34 -7.83 15.49 -29.44
C ASP A 34 -7.08 14.94 -28.19
N ILE A 35 -6.14 13.99 -28.39
CA ILE A 35 -5.42 13.37 -27.29
C ILE A 35 -4.21 14.20 -26.92
N GLU A 36 -4.26 14.77 -25.71
CA GLU A 36 -3.16 15.53 -25.12
C GLU A 36 -2.53 14.78 -23.94
N PHE A 37 -1.20 14.68 -23.93
CA PHE A 37 -0.47 14.18 -22.76
C PHE A 37 -0.26 15.27 -21.73
N ARG A 38 -0.72 15.05 -20.49
CA ARG A 38 -0.62 16.00 -19.38
C ARG A 38 0.11 15.38 -18.20
N GLY A 39 1.24 15.98 -17.84
CA GLY A 39 2.05 15.51 -16.71
C GLY A 39 2.77 14.21 -16.98
N ALA A 40 2.93 13.41 -15.94
CA ALA A 40 3.55 12.09 -15.96
C ALA A 40 2.85 11.17 -14.97
N ALA A 41 2.79 9.89 -15.27
CA ALA A 41 2.24 8.88 -14.37
C ALA A 41 3.21 7.69 -14.24
N ILE A 42 3.19 7.04 -13.09
CA ILE A 42 3.94 5.82 -12.80
C ILE A 42 2.96 4.80 -12.26
N GLU A 43 3.05 3.57 -12.73
CA GLU A 43 2.32 2.42 -12.20
C GLU A 43 3.28 1.47 -11.50
N CYS A 44 2.91 1.04 -10.28
CA CYS A 44 3.53 -0.06 -9.56
C CYS A 44 2.53 -1.20 -9.46
N ARG A 45 2.85 -2.33 -10.06
CA ARG A 45 2.06 -3.58 -9.94
C ARG A 45 2.43 -4.27 -8.66
N ILE A 46 1.50 -4.36 -7.73
CA ILE A 46 1.72 -4.98 -6.43
C ILE A 46 1.38 -6.45 -6.52
N TYR A 47 2.41 -7.28 -6.43
CA TYR A 47 2.31 -8.74 -6.43
C TYR A 47 2.48 -9.32 -5.04
N ALA A 48 1.83 -10.43 -4.78
CA ALA A 48 2.03 -11.27 -3.59
C ALA A 48 3.28 -12.15 -3.78
N GLU A 49 4.45 -11.53 -3.75
CA GLU A 49 5.75 -12.14 -4.01
C GLU A 49 6.78 -11.65 -3.00
N ASP A 50 7.82 -12.47 -2.77
CA ASP A 50 8.97 -12.15 -1.92
C ASP A 50 10.16 -11.66 -2.75
N PRO A 51 10.41 -10.35 -2.81
CA PRO A 51 11.54 -9.82 -3.59
C PRO A 51 12.90 -10.24 -3.03
N GLU A 52 13.02 -10.52 -1.73
CA GLU A 52 14.27 -10.97 -1.10
C GLU A 52 14.59 -12.41 -1.46
N ASN A 53 13.58 -13.19 -1.85
CA ASN A 53 13.69 -14.59 -2.24
C ASN A 53 13.33 -14.80 -3.71
N ASN A 54 13.99 -14.04 -4.58
CA ASN A 54 13.88 -14.11 -6.04
C ASN A 54 12.42 -14.06 -6.54
N PHE A 55 11.58 -13.20 -5.94
CA PHE A 55 10.18 -13.01 -6.30
C PHE A 55 9.34 -14.30 -6.23
N MET A 56 9.67 -15.19 -5.30
CA MET A 56 8.84 -16.37 -5.07
C MET A 56 7.43 -15.97 -4.66
N PRO A 57 6.37 -16.64 -5.19
CA PRO A 57 5.00 -16.39 -4.77
C PRO A 57 4.83 -16.49 -3.24
N SER A 58 4.09 -15.58 -2.66
CA SER A 58 3.77 -15.54 -1.23
C SER A 58 2.25 -15.68 -1.02
N PRO A 59 1.69 -16.91 -1.16
CA PRO A 59 0.28 -17.15 -0.93
C PRO A 59 -0.07 -16.96 0.55
N GLY A 60 -1.33 -16.72 0.84
CA GLY A 60 -1.83 -16.63 2.20
C GLY A 60 -2.96 -15.65 2.36
N ILE A 61 -3.36 -15.42 3.60
CA ILE A 61 -4.46 -14.51 3.93
C ILE A 61 -3.93 -13.13 4.26
N ILE A 62 -4.46 -12.11 3.60
CA ILE A 62 -4.19 -10.71 3.91
C ILE A 62 -4.87 -10.38 5.25
N LYS A 63 -4.08 -10.17 6.30
CA LYS A 63 -4.59 -9.88 7.65
C LYS A 63 -4.95 -8.41 7.84
N VAL A 64 -4.13 -7.51 7.28
CA VAL A 64 -4.33 -6.06 7.33
C VAL A 64 -4.09 -5.49 5.93
N ARG A 65 -4.95 -4.57 5.51
CA ARG A 65 -4.78 -3.78 4.31
C ARG A 65 -5.18 -2.34 4.60
N GLU A 66 -4.21 -1.44 4.54
CA GLU A 66 -4.43 0.01 4.57
C GLU A 66 -4.07 0.55 3.19
N ALA A 67 -5.05 1.04 2.45
CA ALA A 67 -4.85 1.57 1.12
C ALA A 67 -4.24 2.99 1.18
N PRO A 68 -3.34 3.36 0.26
CA PRO A 68 -2.92 4.74 0.12
C PRO A 68 -4.07 5.57 -0.45
N GLU A 69 -4.20 6.79 0.04
CA GLU A 69 -5.24 7.71 -0.37
C GLU A 69 -4.67 9.08 -0.75
N GLY A 70 -5.54 9.96 -1.21
CA GLY A 70 -5.22 11.34 -1.49
C GLY A 70 -5.11 11.68 -2.97
N ARG A 71 -4.84 12.96 -3.24
CA ARG A 71 -4.81 13.51 -4.59
C ARG A 71 -3.68 12.87 -5.41
N ASN A 72 -3.98 12.59 -6.69
CA ASN A 72 -3.05 12.04 -7.67
C ASN A 72 -2.60 10.60 -7.39
N VAL A 73 -3.35 9.87 -6.59
CA VAL A 73 -3.14 8.44 -6.33
C VAL A 73 -4.39 7.68 -6.72
N ARG A 74 -4.22 6.67 -7.56
CA ARG A 74 -5.25 5.71 -7.97
C ARG A 74 -4.81 4.32 -7.59
N LEU A 75 -5.69 3.59 -6.95
CA LEU A 75 -5.47 2.20 -6.57
C LEU A 75 -6.58 1.31 -7.14
N ASP A 76 -6.24 0.49 -8.12
CA ASP A 76 -7.12 -0.53 -8.67
C ASP A 76 -6.80 -1.86 -7.98
N SER A 77 -7.68 -2.34 -7.11
CA SER A 77 -7.45 -3.56 -6.32
C SER A 77 -8.76 -4.25 -5.97
N ALA A 78 -8.77 -5.58 -6.08
CA ALA A 78 -9.83 -6.44 -5.55
C ALA A 78 -9.50 -7.01 -4.16
N ALA A 79 -8.27 -6.84 -3.66
CA ALA A 79 -7.82 -7.37 -2.39
C ALA A 79 -8.42 -6.59 -1.20
N TYR A 80 -8.73 -7.28 -0.12
CA TYR A 80 -9.25 -6.74 1.15
C TYR A 80 -8.70 -7.53 2.33
N ALA A 81 -8.88 -7.05 3.55
CA ALA A 81 -8.51 -7.82 4.75
C ALA A 81 -9.38 -9.09 4.86
N GLY A 82 -8.74 -10.26 4.94
CA GLY A 82 -9.38 -11.58 4.87
C GLY A 82 -9.31 -12.22 3.47
N PHE A 83 -8.86 -11.50 2.43
CA PHE A 83 -8.69 -12.06 1.09
C PHE A 83 -7.57 -13.12 1.09
N GLU A 84 -7.86 -14.29 0.51
CA GLU A 84 -6.89 -15.36 0.32
C GLU A 84 -6.23 -15.26 -1.05
N VAL A 85 -4.92 -15.08 -1.06
CA VAL A 85 -4.11 -15.09 -2.29
C VAL A 85 -3.77 -16.53 -2.64
N SER A 86 -4.29 -17.01 -3.76
CA SER A 86 -4.11 -18.37 -4.26
C SER A 86 -2.82 -18.51 -5.06
N LEU A 87 -2.22 -19.72 -5.02
CA LEU A 87 -1.12 -20.12 -5.93
C LEU A 87 -1.62 -20.46 -7.35
N HIS A 88 -2.93 -20.62 -7.53
CA HIS A 88 -3.51 -21.11 -8.79
C HIS A 88 -3.95 -20.01 -9.74
N TYR A 89 -3.68 -18.75 -9.39
CA TYR A 89 -4.02 -17.58 -10.18
C TYR A 89 -2.88 -16.55 -10.16
N ASP A 90 -3.04 -15.47 -10.90
CA ASP A 90 -2.09 -14.35 -10.95
C ASP A 90 -1.85 -13.79 -9.52
N PRO A 91 -0.60 -13.69 -9.05
CA PRO A 91 -0.28 -13.12 -7.75
C PRO A 91 -0.46 -11.60 -7.67
N MET A 92 -0.83 -10.92 -8.75
CA MET A 92 -1.09 -9.48 -8.75
C MET A 92 -2.34 -9.15 -7.94
N ILE A 93 -2.16 -8.40 -6.86
CA ILE A 93 -3.23 -8.03 -5.92
C ILE A 93 -3.70 -6.59 -6.08
N ALA A 94 -2.89 -5.74 -6.70
CA ALA A 94 -3.24 -4.35 -6.95
C ALA A 94 -2.38 -3.72 -8.04
N LYS A 95 -2.92 -2.67 -8.68
CA LYS A 95 -2.19 -1.68 -9.48
C LYS A 95 -2.26 -0.35 -8.76
N LEU A 96 -1.12 0.18 -8.37
CA LEU A 96 -1.00 1.50 -7.78
C LEU A 96 -0.45 2.46 -8.83
N CYS A 97 -1.21 3.48 -9.17
CA CYS A 97 -0.82 4.52 -10.11
C CYS A 97 -0.71 5.87 -9.41
N ALA A 98 0.33 6.62 -9.70
CA ALA A 98 0.51 7.97 -9.20
C ALA A 98 0.82 8.93 -10.34
N TRP A 99 0.08 10.04 -10.38
CA TRP A 99 0.25 11.11 -11.36
C TRP A 99 0.96 12.31 -10.75
N GLY A 100 1.65 13.09 -11.59
CA GLY A 100 2.27 14.35 -11.23
C GLY A 100 2.35 15.30 -12.41
N ARG A 101 2.53 16.60 -12.17
CA ARG A 101 2.71 17.59 -13.23
C ARG A 101 3.97 17.35 -14.07
N ASN A 102 4.92 16.65 -13.51
CA ASN A 102 6.15 16.18 -14.15
C ASN A 102 6.58 14.85 -13.53
N ARG A 103 7.63 14.23 -14.08
CA ARG A 103 8.16 12.96 -13.62
C ARG A 103 8.55 12.97 -12.13
N GLU A 104 9.21 14.03 -11.67
CA GLU A 104 9.65 14.16 -10.26
C GLU A 104 8.47 14.13 -9.29
N SER A 105 7.42 14.90 -9.61
CA SER A 105 6.21 14.90 -8.78
C SER A 105 5.44 13.58 -8.83
N ALA A 106 5.43 12.88 -9.96
CA ALA A 106 4.85 11.53 -10.06
C ALA A 106 5.62 10.54 -9.18
N ILE A 107 6.97 10.57 -9.22
CA ILE A 107 7.84 9.75 -8.35
C ILE A 107 7.58 10.06 -6.88
N SER A 108 7.55 11.35 -6.50
CA SER A 108 7.30 11.76 -5.11
C SER A 108 5.95 11.27 -4.59
N ASN A 109 4.88 11.38 -5.41
CA ASN A 109 3.56 10.89 -5.07
C ASN A 109 3.53 9.37 -4.95
N MET A 110 4.24 8.63 -5.82
CA MET A 110 4.33 7.18 -5.76
C MET A 110 5.10 6.72 -4.51
N VAL A 111 6.22 7.37 -4.18
CA VAL A 111 6.99 7.06 -2.95
C VAL A 111 6.13 7.25 -1.71
N ARG A 112 5.36 8.33 -1.62
CA ARG A 112 4.41 8.57 -0.54
C ARG A 112 3.35 7.47 -0.49
N ALA A 113 2.71 7.18 -1.61
CA ALA A 113 1.65 6.18 -1.69
C ALA A 113 2.13 4.78 -1.28
N LEU A 114 3.33 4.36 -1.71
CA LEU A 114 3.93 3.08 -1.31
C LEU A 114 4.30 3.02 0.19
N ARG A 115 4.63 4.15 0.83
CA ARG A 115 4.86 4.20 2.28
C ARG A 115 3.57 4.07 3.08
N GLU A 116 2.47 4.61 2.57
CA GLU A 116 1.14 4.53 3.18
C GLU A 116 0.50 3.14 2.94
N TYR A 117 0.86 2.45 1.86
CA TYR A 117 0.26 1.16 1.51
C TYR A 117 0.79 0.04 2.41
N LYS A 118 -0.04 -0.42 3.33
CA LYS A 118 0.30 -1.52 4.24
C LYS A 118 -0.51 -2.77 3.90
N ILE A 119 0.21 -3.86 3.72
CA ILE A 119 -0.35 -5.21 3.54
C ILE A 119 0.40 -6.14 4.48
N LEU A 120 -0.32 -6.79 5.39
CA LEU A 120 0.24 -7.74 6.34
C LEU A 120 -0.40 -9.11 6.17
N GLY A 121 0.37 -10.17 6.42
CA GLY A 121 -0.06 -11.56 6.31
C GLY A 121 0.60 -12.28 5.13
N ILE A 122 1.01 -11.55 4.12
CA ILE A 122 1.76 -12.02 2.95
C ILE A 122 2.95 -11.09 2.69
N LYS A 123 3.93 -11.55 1.91
CA LYS A 123 4.96 -10.67 1.35
C LYS A 123 4.49 -10.05 0.04
N THR A 124 5.01 -8.86 -0.28
CA THR A 124 4.61 -8.12 -1.49
C THR A 124 5.82 -7.45 -2.14
N THR A 125 5.66 -7.04 -3.41
CA THR A 125 6.67 -6.29 -4.15
C THR A 125 6.80 -4.81 -3.74
N ILE A 126 6.05 -4.33 -2.75
CA ILE A 126 6.13 -2.92 -2.26
C ILE A 126 7.57 -2.50 -1.92
N PRO A 127 8.36 -3.28 -1.13
CA PRO A 127 9.74 -2.91 -0.81
C PRO A 127 10.66 -2.81 -2.04
N PHE A 128 10.44 -3.66 -3.04
CA PHE A 128 11.16 -3.61 -4.32
C PHE A 128 10.86 -2.29 -5.05
N HIS A 129 9.59 -1.92 -5.21
CA HIS A 129 9.21 -0.66 -5.87
C HIS A 129 9.79 0.56 -5.16
N GLN A 130 9.80 0.57 -3.83
CA GLN A 130 10.41 1.65 -3.05
C GLN A 130 11.90 1.82 -3.37
N ARG A 131 12.65 0.74 -3.55
CA ARG A 131 14.07 0.80 -3.91
C ARG A 131 14.28 1.24 -5.34
N VAL A 132 13.50 0.74 -6.29
CA VAL A 132 13.53 1.16 -7.70
C VAL A 132 13.33 2.68 -7.80
N LEU A 133 12.36 3.23 -7.09
CA LEU A 133 12.05 4.66 -7.12
C LEU A 133 13.12 5.56 -6.48
N HIS A 134 14.06 4.99 -5.73
CA HIS A 134 15.23 5.71 -5.18
C HIS A 134 16.52 5.45 -5.98
N ASN A 135 16.48 4.59 -7.00
CA ASN A 135 17.64 4.30 -7.82
C ASN A 135 17.95 5.45 -8.78
N GLU A 136 19.19 5.92 -8.82
CA GLU A 136 19.61 7.07 -9.64
C GLU A 136 19.35 6.88 -11.14
N THR A 137 19.55 5.67 -11.65
CA THR A 137 19.26 5.34 -13.06
C THR A 137 17.76 5.47 -13.36
N PHE A 138 16.90 5.01 -12.45
CA PHE A 138 15.46 5.18 -12.59
C PHE A 138 15.04 6.65 -12.48
N LEU A 139 15.62 7.39 -11.53
CA LEU A 139 15.34 8.83 -11.33
C LEU A 139 15.72 9.65 -12.56
N SER A 140 16.86 9.37 -13.17
CA SER A 140 17.33 10.08 -14.38
C SER A 140 16.47 9.82 -15.62
N GLY A 141 15.66 8.75 -15.64
CA GLY A 141 14.89 8.34 -16.81
C GLY A 141 15.71 7.65 -17.91
N ASN A 142 17.01 7.46 -17.70
CA ASN A 142 17.90 6.84 -18.68
C ASN A 142 18.00 5.32 -18.50
N TYR A 143 16.88 4.63 -18.72
CA TYR A 143 16.77 3.18 -18.60
C TYR A 143 15.83 2.62 -19.67
N ASP A 144 15.95 1.33 -19.90
CA ASP A 144 15.11 0.53 -20.77
C ASP A 144 14.52 -0.68 -20.02
N THR A 145 13.86 -1.58 -20.73
CA THR A 145 13.23 -2.78 -20.16
C THR A 145 14.22 -3.75 -19.52
N THR A 146 15.52 -3.65 -19.79
CA THR A 146 16.57 -4.49 -19.22
C THR A 146 17.10 -3.96 -17.89
N PHE A 147 16.60 -2.81 -17.41
CA PHE A 147 17.08 -2.12 -16.22
C PHE A 147 17.21 -3.03 -15.00
N ILE A 148 16.18 -3.84 -14.72
CA ILE A 148 16.15 -4.73 -13.55
C ILE A 148 17.22 -5.80 -13.61
N ASP A 149 17.55 -6.27 -14.80
CA ASP A 149 18.52 -7.34 -14.99
C ASP A 149 19.95 -6.84 -15.08
N THR A 150 20.17 -5.61 -15.56
CA THR A 150 21.50 -5.10 -15.90
C THR A 150 22.01 -4.00 -14.98
N LYS A 151 21.13 -3.20 -14.38
CA LYS A 151 21.49 -1.98 -13.65
C LYS A 151 20.97 -1.93 -12.22
N PHE A 152 20.04 -2.82 -11.86
CA PHE A 152 19.48 -2.87 -10.51
C PHE A 152 20.25 -3.89 -9.67
N ASP A 153 20.79 -3.46 -8.52
CA ASP A 153 21.48 -4.36 -7.59
C ASP A 153 20.45 -5.18 -6.80
N LYS A 154 20.30 -6.46 -7.16
CA LYS A 154 19.38 -7.38 -6.47
C LYS A 154 19.80 -7.67 -5.02
N GLU A 155 21.09 -7.53 -4.68
CA GLU A 155 21.56 -7.66 -3.29
C GLU A 155 21.09 -6.51 -2.41
N ASP A 156 20.77 -5.36 -3.01
CA ASP A 156 20.16 -4.24 -2.28
C ASP A 156 18.79 -4.60 -1.69
N LEU A 157 18.07 -5.55 -2.29
CA LEU A 157 16.80 -6.06 -1.75
C LEU A 157 16.98 -6.79 -0.42
N LYS A 158 18.12 -7.47 -0.22
CA LYS A 158 18.45 -8.20 1.01
C LYS A 158 19.01 -7.28 2.10
N ARG A 159 19.50 -6.10 1.73
CA ARG A 159 19.93 -5.09 2.70
C ARG A 159 18.70 -4.55 3.40
N ARG A 160 18.38 -5.10 4.57
CA ARG A 160 17.36 -4.51 5.45
C ARG A 160 17.71 -3.04 5.62
N GLN A 161 16.77 -2.14 5.33
CA GLN A 161 16.84 -0.80 5.91
C GLN A 161 17.12 -1.03 7.40
N ASN A 162 18.19 -0.44 7.92
CA ASN A 162 18.51 -0.50 9.33
C ASN A 162 17.31 0.01 10.12
N ASN A 163 16.37 -0.89 10.38
CA ASN A 163 15.40 -0.69 11.43
C ASN A 163 16.24 -0.78 12.70
N ASP A 164 16.57 0.37 13.25
CA ASP A 164 17.27 0.45 14.52
C ASP A 164 16.57 -0.52 15.49
N PRO A 165 17.27 -1.56 15.99
CA PRO A 165 16.64 -2.51 16.93
C PRO A 165 15.98 -1.80 18.09
N LEU A 166 16.49 -0.63 18.49
CA LEU A 166 15.94 0.24 19.52
C LEU A 166 14.52 0.74 19.15
N VAL A 167 14.28 1.12 17.88
CA VAL A 167 12.94 1.54 17.41
C VAL A 167 11.95 0.38 17.51
N ALA A 168 12.36 -0.84 17.14
CA ALA A 168 11.51 -2.02 17.26
C ALA A 168 11.20 -2.35 18.73
N VAL A 169 12.17 -2.23 19.62
CA VAL A 169 11.98 -2.43 21.07
C VAL A 169 11.05 -1.37 21.65
N ILE A 170 11.24 -0.10 21.31
CA ILE A 170 10.36 1.00 21.76
C ILE A 170 8.92 0.77 21.28
N ALA A 171 8.73 0.42 20.00
CA ALA A 171 7.40 0.15 19.46
C ALA A 171 6.72 -1.05 20.15
N ALA A 172 7.48 -2.11 20.45
CA ALA A 172 6.96 -3.27 21.18
C ALA A 172 6.58 -2.90 22.61
N ALA A 173 7.39 -2.07 23.30
CA ALA A 173 7.11 -1.61 24.66
C ALA A 173 5.84 -0.73 24.72
N ILE A 174 5.68 0.21 23.76
CA ILE A 174 4.47 1.05 23.67
C ILE A 174 3.24 0.16 23.45
N LYS A 175 3.30 -0.78 22.51
CA LYS A 175 2.18 -1.70 22.23
C LYS A 175 1.83 -2.56 23.44
N HIS A 176 2.81 -3.04 24.16
CA HIS A 176 2.59 -3.81 25.39
C HIS A 176 1.90 -2.96 26.46
N PHE A 177 2.37 -1.73 26.66
CA PHE A 177 1.75 -0.79 27.60
C PHE A 177 0.29 -0.46 27.25
N GLU A 178 0.01 -0.25 25.95
CA GLU A 178 -1.37 -0.03 25.48
C GLU A 178 -2.28 -1.25 25.73
N GLN A 179 -1.76 -2.46 25.49
CA GLN A 179 -2.49 -3.71 25.76
C GLN A 179 -2.76 -3.90 27.26
N GLU A 180 -1.79 -3.62 28.12
CA GLU A 180 -2.00 -3.67 29.58
C GLU A 180 -3.03 -2.64 30.05
N LYS A 181 -2.98 -1.43 29.50
CA LYS A 181 -3.96 -0.37 29.81
C LYS A 181 -5.36 -0.76 29.37
N GLU A 182 -5.53 -1.34 28.20
CA GLU A 182 -6.83 -1.87 27.74
C GLU A 182 -7.31 -3.04 28.59
N ALA A 183 -6.43 -3.96 28.98
CA ALA A 183 -6.78 -5.08 29.83
C ALA A 183 -7.22 -4.61 31.23
N ALA A 184 -6.51 -3.63 31.79
CA ALA A 184 -6.87 -3.01 33.07
C ALA A 184 -8.23 -2.29 32.98
N ALA A 185 -8.49 -1.57 31.88
CA ALA A 185 -9.78 -0.91 31.64
C ALA A 185 -10.94 -1.92 31.54
N ARG A 186 -10.72 -3.06 30.88
CA ARG A 186 -11.71 -4.15 30.78
C ARG A 186 -11.95 -4.82 32.14
N ALA A 187 -10.91 -5.01 32.94
CA ALA A 187 -11.04 -5.59 34.28
C ALA A 187 -11.82 -4.72 35.23
N THR A 188 -11.81 -3.37 35.07
CA THR A 188 -12.55 -2.42 35.87
C THR A 188 -14.02 -2.27 35.47
N THR A 189 -14.43 -2.80 34.30
CA THR A 189 -15.82 -2.67 33.81
C THR A 189 -16.74 -3.83 34.18
N VAL A 190 -16.25 -4.88 34.86
CA VAL A 190 -17.11 -5.98 35.33
C VAL A 190 -17.52 -5.70 36.78
N PRO A 191 -18.79 -5.35 37.06
CA PRO A 191 -19.26 -5.24 38.45
C PRO A 191 -19.17 -6.61 39.10
N LEU A 192 -18.47 -6.71 40.23
CA LEU A 192 -18.52 -7.90 41.06
C LEU A 192 -19.98 -8.10 41.51
N VAL A 193 -20.54 -9.29 41.21
CA VAL A 193 -21.88 -9.66 41.62
C VAL A 193 -21.93 -9.55 43.14
N GLY A 194 -22.69 -8.55 43.66
CA GLY A 194 -22.85 -8.32 45.10
C GLY A 194 -22.39 -6.96 45.62
N GLU A 195 -21.67 -6.15 44.85
CA GLU A 195 -21.33 -4.78 45.26
C GLU A 195 -22.41 -3.77 44.82
N SER A 196 -22.75 -2.84 45.72
CA SER A 196 -23.73 -1.77 45.40
C SER A 196 -23.11 -0.79 44.39
N LEU A 197 -23.90 -0.34 43.40
CA LEU A 197 -23.48 0.57 42.34
C LEU A 197 -22.77 1.84 42.85
N TRP A 198 -23.16 2.39 43.99
CA TRP A 198 -22.53 3.57 44.56
C TRP A 198 -21.10 3.32 45.05
N LYS A 199 -20.78 2.10 45.54
CA LYS A 199 -19.42 1.71 45.88
C LYS A 199 -18.56 1.54 44.64
N TYR A 200 -19.13 1.02 43.56
CA TYR A 200 -18.47 0.88 42.26
C TYR A 200 -18.11 2.26 41.69
N TYR A 201 -19.06 3.21 41.65
CA TYR A 201 -18.78 4.56 41.16
C TYR A 201 -17.83 5.34 42.09
N GLY A 202 -17.86 5.12 43.39
CA GLY A 202 -16.91 5.72 44.33
C GLY A 202 -15.46 5.26 44.10
N LYS A 203 -15.25 3.97 43.78
CA LYS A 203 -13.94 3.45 43.40
C LYS A 203 -13.44 4.02 42.08
N LEU A 204 -14.30 4.17 41.07
CA LEU A 204 -13.97 4.80 39.78
C LEU A 204 -13.53 6.26 39.92
N GLN A 205 -14.20 7.05 40.78
CA GLN A 205 -13.82 8.44 41.05
C GLN A 205 -12.49 8.57 41.80
N MET A 206 -12.18 7.64 42.71
CA MET A 206 -10.90 7.64 43.44
C MET A 206 -9.72 7.31 42.51
N THR A 207 -9.90 6.44 41.51
CA THR A 207 -8.85 6.13 40.50
C THR A 207 -8.66 7.25 39.46
N ALA A 208 -9.72 8.02 39.15
CA ALA A 208 -9.64 9.13 38.19
C ALA A 208 -8.95 10.40 38.77
N ASN A 209 -8.89 10.56 40.08
CA ASN A 209 -8.28 11.73 40.75
C ASN A 209 -6.82 11.54 41.16
N ASN A 210 -6.17 10.42 40.80
CA ASN A 210 -4.79 10.13 41.17
C ASN A 210 -3.83 10.22 39.94
N TYR A 211 -4.21 10.96 38.90
CA TYR A 211 -3.34 11.31 37.77
C TYR A 211 -3.38 12.80 37.48
#